data_430f8a8e31647f8c8e522a40e83d4245
#
_entry.id   430f8a8e31647f8c8e522a40e83d4245
#
_cell.length_a   1.000
_cell.length_b   1.000
_cell.length_c   1.000
_cell.angle_alpha   90.00
_cell.angle_beta   90.00
_cell.angle_gamma   90.00
#
_symmetry.space_group_name_H-M   'P 1'
#
loop_
_entity.id
_entity.type
_entity.pdbx_description
1 polymer ?
#
loop_
_entity_poly.entity_id
_entity_poly.type
_entity_poly.pdbx_seq_one_letter_code
_entity_poly.pdbx_strand_id
1 'polypeptide(L)'
;MLTRFELMKNAYKTLLIPFFLSYLFSQGTNRDYDGELKYQNEAINKMKNEIEELSNRLKKANINETTTSRRITGLDEELALLNKLIQSLKKEESITKEKINIFKNNIEKKEEQLKMLRSRYESRIINTYLKGRVSDLEKVFSSTSWRQAVYRSQYLKIISAIEKKMKKEIEALLLIISKDKLKLEALLRKNISIKRDKQKQMLSLRK
;
A
#
# COMPACT_ATOMS: atom_id res chain seq x y z
N MET A 1 27.53 -47.62 7.81
CA MET A 1 27.08 -46.68 8.89
C MET A 1 27.05 -45.26 8.30
N LEU A 2 25.98 -44.88 7.69
CA LEU A 2 25.79 -43.47 7.25
C LEU A 2 25.53 -42.67 8.49
N THR A 3 26.42 -41.74 8.80
CA THR A 3 26.39 -40.96 10.03
C THR A 3 25.15 -40.08 10.08
N ARG A 4 24.52 -39.98 11.25
CA ARG A 4 23.39 -39.11 11.57
C ARG A 4 23.55 -37.65 11.02
N PHE A 5 24.76 -37.27 10.69
CA PHE A 5 25.13 -35.95 10.15
C PHE A 5 24.73 -35.75 8.68
N GLU A 6 24.76 -36.79 7.87
CA GLU A 6 24.35 -36.72 6.45
C GLU A 6 22.83 -36.71 6.30
N LEU A 7 22.11 -37.41 7.21
CA LEU A 7 20.63 -37.34 7.24
C LEU A 7 20.11 -35.96 7.63
N MET A 8 20.80 -35.27 8.54
CA MET A 8 20.44 -33.88 8.90
C MET A 8 20.73 -32.90 7.75
N LYS A 9 21.83 -33.01 7.03
CA LYS A 9 22.15 -32.17 5.87
C LYS A 9 21.11 -32.28 4.74
N ASN A 10 20.58 -33.47 4.51
CA ASN A 10 19.53 -33.66 3.50
C ASN A 10 18.15 -33.15 3.97
N ALA A 11 17.84 -33.25 5.27
CA ALA A 11 16.58 -32.72 5.82
C ALA A 11 16.49 -31.20 5.71
N TYR A 12 17.58 -30.45 5.83
CA TYR A 12 17.58 -28.99 5.62
C TYR A 12 17.39 -28.61 4.14
N LYS A 13 17.92 -29.41 3.20
CA LYS A 13 17.74 -29.17 1.77
C LYS A 13 16.30 -29.38 1.31
N THR A 14 15.61 -30.38 1.83
CA THR A 14 14.21 -30.66 1.50
C THR A 14 13.22 -29.69 2.15
N LEU A 15 13.57 -29.07 3.29
CA LEU A 15 12.71 -28.12 4.01
C LEU A 15 12.85 -26.67 3.50
N LEU A 16 13.98 -26.32 2.84
CA LEU A 16 14.20 -24.99 2.28
C LEU A 16 13.58 -24.79 0.89
N ILE A 17 13.38 -25.87 0.13
CA ILE A 17 12.82 -25.80 -1.22
C ILE A 17 11.37 -25.27 -1.25
N PRO A 18 10.42 -25.73 -0.40
CA PRO A 18 9.05 -25.19 -0.41
C PRO A 18 8.98 -23.75 0.10
N PHE A 19 9.93 -23.32 0.94
CA PHE A 19 9.96 -21.93 1.42
C PHE A 19 10.42 -20.94 0.34
N PHE A 20 11.31 -21.37 -0.56
CA PHE A 20 11.76 -20.57 -1.71
C PHE A 20 10.72 -20.54 -2.83
N LEU A 21 9.96 -21.63 -3.00
CA LEU A 21 8.86 -21.68 -4.00
C LEU A 21 7.68 -20.81 -3.60
N SER A 22 7.36 -20.68 -2.31
CA SER A 22 6.31 -19.78 -1.84
C SER A 22 6.69 -18.31 -2.00
N TYR A 23 7.99 -17.97 -2.00
CA TYR A 23 8.47 -16.62 -2.27
C TYR A 23 8.36 -16.23 -3.75
N LEU A 24 8.52 -17.18 -4.67
CA LEU A 24 8.35 -16.97 -6.11
C LEU A 24 6.88 -16.85 -6.53
N PHE A 25 5.95 -17.47 -5.79
CA PHE A 25 4.51 -17.38 -6.08
C PHE A 25 3.85 -16.13 -5.48
N SER A 26 4.56 -15.38 -4.62
CA SER A 26 4.10 -14.10 -4.05
C SER A 26 4.35 -12.89 -4.97
N GLN A 27 4.91 -13.10 -6.15
CA GLN A 27 4.87 -12.09 -7.22
C GLN A 27 3.51 -12.15 -7.92
N GLY A 28 2.45 -11.85 -7.16
CA GLY A 28 1.20 -11.42 -7.75
C GLY A 28 1.54 -10.29 -8.71
N THR A 29 1.07 -10.39 -9.95
CA THR A 29 1.18 -9.40 -11.01
C THR A 29 1.03 -8.01 -10.37
N ASN A 30 2.16 -7.34 -10.12
CA ASN A 30 2.18 -5.95 -9.66
C ASN A 30 1.67 -5.10 -10.81
N ARG A 31 0.32 -5.01 -10.91
CA ARG A 31 -0.32 -4.07 -11.83
C ARG A 31 0.19 -2.69 -11.46
N ASP A 32 0.84 -2.03 -12.39
CA ASP A 32 1.35 -0.67 -12.20
C ASP A 32 0.18 0.34 -12.23
N TYR A 33 -0.52 0.41 -11.10
CA TYR A 33 -1.61 1.36 -10.92
C TYR A 33 -1.14 2.82 -11.01
N ASP A 34 0.10 3.13 -10.69
CA ASP A 34 0.62 4.49 -10.74
C ASP A 34 0.90 4.92 -12.16
N GLY A 35 1.51 4.06 -12.97
CA GLY A 35 1.68 4.27 -14.40
C GLY A 35 0.35 4.38 -15.13
N GLU A 36 -0.59 3.47 -14.85
CA GLU A 36 -1.91 3.48 -15.46
C GLU A 36 -2.70 4.75 -15.11
N LEU A 37 -2.67 5.22 -13.86
CA LEU A 37 -3.31 6.46 -13.43
C LEU A 37 -2.65 7.69 -14.06
N LYS A 38 -1.33 7.72 -14.18
CA LYS A 38 -0.62 8.81 -14.85
C LYS A 38 -1.03 8.94 -16.31
N TYR A 39 -1.03 7.83 -17.05
CA TYR A 39 -1.48 7.78 -18.44
C TYR A 39 -2.93 8.27 -18.59
N GLN A 40 -3.84 7.81 -17.72
CA GLN A 40 -5.25 8.23 -17.74
C GLN A 40 -5.38 9.72 -17.46
N ASN A 41 -4.64 10.28 -16.50
CA ASN A 41 -4.67 11.72 -16.22
C ASN A 41 -4.18 12.56 -17.39
N GLU A 42 -3.13 12.14 -18.08
CA GLU A 42 -2.61 12.83 -19.27
C GLU A 42 -3.65 12.80 -20.40
N ALA A 43 -4.30 11.67 -20.63
CA ALA A 43 -5.36 11.55 -21.63
C ALA A 43 -6.59 12.42 -21.28
N ILE A 44 -7.00 12.43 -20.02
CA ILE A 44 -8.11 13.27 -19.54
C ILE A 44 -7.80 14.76 -19.71
N ASN A 45 -6.60 15.19 -19.38
CA ASN A 45 -6.20 16.59 -19.54
C ASN A 45 -6.17 17.00 -21.01
N LYS A 46 -5.68 16.16 -21.91
CA LYS A 46 -5.75 16.42 -23.36
C LYS A 46 -7.19 16.59 -23.83
N MET A 47 -8.10 15.66 -23.46
CA MET A 47 -9.50 15.76 -23.82
C MET A 47 -10.19 17.01 -23.26
N LYS A 48 -9.87 17.44 -22.03
CA LYS A 48 -10.40 18.67 -21.44
C LYS A 48 -9.98 19.89 -22.27
N ASN A 49 -8.71 19.97 -22.68
CA ASN A 49 -8.19 21.07 -23.49
C ASN A 49 -8.84 21.08 -24.88
N GLU A 50 -9.00 19.91 -25.51
CA GLU A 50 -9.66 19.80 -26.81
C GLU A 50 -11.13 20.24 -26.75
N ILE A 51 -11.86 19.86 -25.71
CA ILE A 51 -13.24 20.28 -25.48
C ILE A 51 -13.33 21.81 -25.30
N GLU A 52 -12.43 22.38 -24.49
CA GLU A 52 -12.40 23.82 -24.26
C GLU A 52 -12.11 24.61 -25.55
N GLU A 53 -11.14 24.14 -26.33
CA GLU A 53 -10.80 24.74 -27.62
C GLU A 53 -11.97 24.65 -28.60
N LEU A 54 -12.61 23.48 -28.70
CA LEU A 54 -13.77 23.27 -29.58
C LEU A 54 -14.94 24.13 -29.14
N SER A 55 -15.25 24.20 -27.85
CA SER A 55 -16.30 25.06 -27.30
C SER A 55 -16.06 26.55 -27.61
N ASN A 56 -14.80 27.01 -27.53
CA ASN A 56 -14.42 28.37 -27.86
C ASN A 56 -14.55 28.66 -29.37
N ARG A 57 -14.19 27.69 -30.21
CA ARG A 57 -14.43 27.81 -31.68
C ARG A 57 -15.90 27.88 -32.01
N LEU A 58 -16.73 27.05 -31.39
CA LEU A 58 -18.18 27.05 -31.57
C LEU A 58 -18.83 28.39 -31.14
N LYS A 59 -18.39 28.97 -30.02
CA LYS A 59 -18.82 30.29 -29.56
C LYS A 59 -18.46 31.38 -30.56
N LYS A 60 -17.26 31.38 -31.12
CA LYS A 60 -16.81 32.35 -32.15
C LYS A 60 -17.57 32.16 -33.46
N ALA A 61 -17.81 30.92 -33.88
CA ALA A 61 -18.59 30.62 -35.10
C ALA A 61 -20.06 31.04 -34.99
N ASN A 62 -20.64 31.12 -33.79
CA ASN A 62 -22.00 31.58 -33.56
C ASN A 62 -22.18 33.11 -33.82
N ILE A 63 -21.06 33.86 -33.82
CA ILE A 63 -21.07 35.32 -34.08
C ILE A 63 -21.02 35.60 -35.57
N ASN A 64 -20.44 34.72 -36.39
CA ASN A 64 -20.34 34.85 -37.82
C ASN A 64 -21.26 33.81 -38.48
N GLU A 65 -22.34 34.27 -39.05
CA GLU A 65 -23.38 33.54 -39.78
C GLU A 65 -22.83 32.55 -40.82
N THR A 66 -22.45 31.32 -40.38
CA THR A 66 -22.07 30.26 -41.32
C THR A 66 -22.78 28.97 -40.98
N THR A 67 -23.70 28.65 -41.87
CA THR A 67 -24.38 27.35 -42.10
C THR A 67 -24.61 26.48 -40.87
N THR A 68 -25.86 26.33 -40.50
CA THR A 68 -26.41 25.40 -39.47
C THR A 68 -25.73 24.02 -39.48
N SER A 69 -25.32 23.53 -40.64
CA SER A 69 -24.63 22.26 -40.82
C SER A 69 -23.25 22.19 -40.10
N ARG A 70 -22.40 23.21 -40.24
CA ARG A 70 -21.09 23.26 -39.56
C ARG A 70 -21.21 23.31 -38.04
N ARG A 71 -22.28 23.97 -37.58
CA ARG A 71 -22.56 24.07 -36.16
C ARG A 71 -23.01 22.73 -35.57
N ILE A 72 -23.85 22.00 -36.29
CA ILE A 72 -24.28 20.65 -35.94
C ILE A 72 -23.08 19.72 -35.86
N THR A 73 -22.22 19.69 -36.89
CA THR A 73 -21.01 18.86 -36.88
C THR A 73 -20.09 19.14 -35.67
N GLY A 74 -19.88 20.43 -35.36
CA GLY A 74 -19.06 20.82 -34.21
C GLY A 74 -19.68 20.42 -32.86
N LEU A 75 -20.99 20.48 -32.71
CA LEU A 75 -21.70 19.99 -31.53
C LEU A 75 -21.59 18.44 -31.39
N ASP A 76 -21.69 17.71 -32.51
CA ASP A 76 -21.53 16.27 -32.52
C ASP A 76 -20.11 15.85 -32.12
N GLU A 77 -19.09 16.60 -32.58
CA GLU A 77 -17.70 16.39 -32.16
C GLU A 77 -17.51 16.65 -30.64
N GLU A 78 -18.08 17.73 -30.12
CA GLU A 78 -18.05 18.07 -28.69
C GLU A 78 -18.73 16.98 -27.86
N LEU A 79 -19.90 16.49 -28.26
CA LEU A 79 -20.61 15.39 -27.62
C LEU A 79 -19.78 14.08 -27.63
N ALA A 80 -19.11 13.76 -28.75
CA ALA A 80 -18.26 12.60 -28.85
C ALA A 80 -17.07 12.68 -27.89
N LEU A 81 -16.42 13.84 -27.79
CA LEU A 81 -15.32 14.08 -26.85
C LEU A 81 -15.77 14.03 -25.39
N LEU A 82 -16.91 14.63 -25.06
CA LEU A 82 -17.50 14.57 -23.72
C LEU A 82 -17.80 13.12 -23.30
N ASN A 83 -18.35 12.31 -24.21
CA ASN A 83 -18.59 10.89 -23.94
C ASN A 83 -17.29 10.11 -23.69
N LYS A 84 -16.24 10.34 -24.49
CA LYS A 84 -14.91 9.74 -24.28
C LYS A 84 -14.33 10.18 -22.92
N LEU A 85 -14.44 11.46 -22.57
CA LEU A 85 -13.99 11.99 -21.29
C LEU A 85 -14.69 11.31 -20.11
N ILE A 86 -16.02 11.16 -20.18
CA ILE A 86 -16.79 10.46 -19.13
C ILE A 86 -16.35 8.99 -19.00
N GLN A 87 -16.10 8.30 -20.11
CA GLN A 87 -15.59 6.92 -20.07
C GLN A 87 -14.22 6.86 -19.43
N SER A 88 -13.32 7.78 -19.76
CA SER A 88 -11.99 7.86 -19.15
C SER A 88 -12.06 8.15 -17.66
N LEU A 89 -12.93 9.06 -17.21
CA LEU A 89 -13.17 9.35 -15.80
C LEU A 89 -13.76 8.14 -15.05
N LYS A 90 -14.66 7.37 -15.69
CA LYS A 90 -15.17 6.10 -15.10
C LYS A 90 -14.05 5.09 -14.91
N LYS A 91 -13.16 4.97 -15.88
CA LYS A 91 -12.00 4.05 -15.80
C LYS A 91 -11.03 4.49 -14.70
N GLU A 92 -10.71 5.78 -14.63
CA GLU A 92 -9.86 6.33 -13.56
C GLU A 92 -10.48 6.12 -12.16
N GLU A 93 -11.80 6.32 -12.03
CA GLU A 93 -12.52 6.04 -10.78
C GLU A 93 -12.39 4.57 -10.36
N SER A 94 -12.54 3.63 -11.31
CA SER A 94 -12.41 2.18 -11.04
C SER A 94 -11.02 1.83 -10.56
N ILE A 95 -9.97 2.25 -11.28
CA ILE A 95 -8.57 2.01 -10.91
C ILE A 95 -8.25 2.60 -9.53
N THR A 96 -8.74 3.83 -9.27
CA THR A 96 -8.53 4.49 -7.98
C THR A 96 -9.22 3.73 -6.85
N LYS A 97 -10.43 3.20 -7.06
CA LYS A 97 -11.14 2.36 -6.07
C LYS A 97 -10.40 1.06 -5.79
N GLU A 98 -9.90 0.37 -6.81
CA GLU A 98 -9.09 -0.84 -6.62
C GLU A 98 -7.86 -0.55 -5.78
N LYS A 99 -7.14 0.53 -6.09
CA LYS A 99 -5.98 0.97 -5.34
C LYS A 99 -6.32 1.29 -3.89
N ILE A 100 -7.42 1.99 -3.63
CA ILE A 100 -7.92 2.27 -2.28
C ILE A 100 -8.14 0.96 -1.50
N ASN A 101 -8.78 -0.05 -2.11
CA ASN A 101 -9.05 -1.33 -1.46
C ASN A 101 -7.76 -2.07 -1.12
N ILE A 102 -6.78 -2.08 -2.04
CA ILE A 102 -5.47 -2.68 -1.79
C ILE A 102 -4.76 -1.99 -0.60
N PHE A 103 -4.77 -0.65 -0.56
CA PHE A 103 -4.17 0.09 0.55
C PHE A 103 -4.87 -0.19 1.88
N LYS A 104 -6.21 -0.23 1.91
CA LYS A 104 -6.99 -0.59 3.12
C LYS A 104 -6.60 -1.97 3.64
N ASN A 105 -6.62 -2.99 2.78
CA ASN A 105 -6.27 -4.35 3.16
C ASN A 105 -4.82 -4.47 3.65
N ASN A 106 -3.89 -3.74 3.02
CA ASN A 106 -2.49 -3.73 3.44
C ASN A 106 -2.30 -3.05 4.79
N ILE A 107 -3.02 -1.95 5.06
CA ILE A 107 -2.99 -1.27 6.36
C ILE A 107 -3.54 -2.20 7.43
N GLU A 108 -4.70 -2.83 7.21
CA GLU A 108 -5.33 -3.75 8.15
C GLU A 108 -4.40 -4.91 8.54
N LYS A 109 -3.80 -5.58 7.54
CA LYS A 109 -2.79 -6.64 7.79
C LYS A 109 -1.61 -6.16 8.62
N LYS A 110 -1.10 -4.96 8.36
CA LYS A 110 0.01 -4.37 9.13
C LYS A 110 -0.42 -3.99 10.55
N GLU A 111 -1.64 -3.52 10.73
CA GLU A 111 -2.21 -3.22 12.07
C GLU A 111 -2.38 -4.50 12.90
N GLU A 112 -2.82 -5.60 12.29
CA GLU A 112 -2.87 -6.91 12.96
C GLU A 112 -1.47 -7.40 13.35
N GLN A 113 -0.49 -7.30 12.44
CA GLN A 113 0.92 -7.64 12.75
C GLN A 113 1.45 -6.78 13.91
N LEU A 114 1.16 -5.48 13.90
CA LEU A 114 1.53 -4.56 14.97
C LEU A 114 0.90 -4.96 16.31
N LYS A 115 -0.38 -5.29 16.29
CA LYS A 115 -1.12 -5.75 17.48
C LYS A 115 -0.50 -7.01 18.07
N MET A 116 -0.22 -8.02 17.25
CA MET A 116 0.44 -9.25 17.70
C MET A 116 1.84 -8.99 18.26
N LEU A 117 2.62 -8.14 17.60
CA LEU A 117 3.98 -7.82 18.03
C LEU A 117 3.98 -7.04 19.35
N ARG A 118 3.06 -6.10 19.52
CA ARG A 118 2.86 -5.36 20.78
C ARG A 118 2.44 -6.30 21.91
N SER A 119 1.46 -7.16 21.70
CA SER A 119 1.00 -8.10 22.72
C SER A 119 2.13 -9.02 23.21
N ARG A 120 2.98 -9.51 22.30
CA ARG A 120 4.18 -10.29 22.68
C ARG A 120 5.17 -9.46 23.51
N TYR A 121 5.39 -8.22 23.11
CA TYR A 121 6.30 -7.32 23.81
C TYR A 121 5.77 -6.95 25.20
N GLU A 122 4.51 -6.59 25.32
CA GLU A 122 3.80 -6.30 26.58
C GLU A 122 3.82 -7.47 27.53
N SER A 123 3.50 -8.67 27.07
CA SER A 123 3.55 -9.89 27.91
C SER A 123 4.94 -10.13 28.48
N ARG A 124 5.99 -9.84 27.72
CA ARG A 124 7.37 -9.95 28.22
C ARG A 124 7.71 -8.90 29.25
N ILE A 125 7.31 -7.65 29.04
CA ILE A 125 7.53 -6.56 30.00
C ILE A 125 6.81 -6.87 31.32
N ILE A 126 5.54 -7.27 31.25
CA ILE A 126 4.73 -7.63 32.43
C ILE A 126 5.38 -8.78 33.18
N ASN A 127 5.77 -9.84 32.49
CA ASN A 127 6.45 -10.98 33.12
C ASN A 127 7.78 -10.58 33.78
N THR A 128 8.54 -9.67 33.17
CA THR A 128 9.78 -9.17 33.74
C THR A 128 9.52 -8.29 34.96
N TYR A 129 8.47 -7.48 34.93
CA TYR A 129 8.06 -6.61 36.03
C TYR A 129 7.51 -7.41 37.23
N LEU A 130 6.61 -8.38 36.97
CA LEU A 130 5.97 -9.18 38.04
C LEU A 130 6.95 -10.15 38.74
N LYS A 131 7.95 -10.65 38.02
CA LYS A 131 9.00 -11.50 38.62
C LYS A 131 10.02 -10.72 39.48
N GLY A 132 9.77 -9.43 39.64
CA GLY A 132 10.65 -8.51 40.37
C GLY A 132 11.90 -8.18 39.55
N ARG A 133 12.44 -7.00 39.81
CA ARG A 133 13.74 -6.57 39.29
C ARG A 133 14.85 -7.33 40.02
N VAL A 134 14.86 -8.65 39.94
CA VAL A 134 16.11 -9.36 40.16
C VAL A 134 17.00 -8.86 39.06
N SER A 135 17.98 -8.06 39.41
CA SER A 135 18.92 -7.49 38.44
C SER A 135 19.45 -8.64 37.58
N ASP A 136 19.55 -8.43 36.27
CA ASP A 136 20.14 -9.45 35.38
C ASP A 136 21.51 -9.86 35.86
N LEU A 137 22.22 -8.96 36.56
CA LEU A 137 23.46 -9.25 37.28
C LEU A 137 23.25 -10.24 38.45
N GLU A 138 22.20 -10.07 39.25
CA GLU A 138 21.88 -10.96 40.36
C GLU A 138 21.57 -12.39 39.87
N LYS A 139 20.87 -12.52 38.73
CA LYS A 139 20.68 -13.85 38.09
C LYS A 139 21.98 -14.51 37.65
N VAL A 140 22.96 -13.72 37.24
CA VAL A 140 24.30 -14.24 36.88
C VAL A 140 25.07 -14.60 38.13
N PHE A 141 25.07 -13.74 39.15
CA PHE A 141 25.80 -13.95 40.39
C PHE A 141 25.20 -15.08 41.27
N SER A 142 23.90 -15.32 41.21
CA SER A 142 23.26 -16.48 41.90
C SER A 142 23.53 -17.84 41.24
N SER A 143 24.53 -17.91 40.36
CA SER A 143 24.90 -19.15 39.69
C SER A 143 25.76 -20.03 40.58
N THR A 144 25.48 -21.32 40.60
CA THR A 144 26.23 -22.32 41.41
C THR A 144 27.59 -22.68 40.80
N SER A 145 27.86 -22.33 39.54
CA SER A 145 29.13 -22.57 38.87
C SER A 145 29.47 -21.46 37.87
N TRP A 146 30.74 -21.24 37.62
CA TRP A 146 31.23 -20.31 36.60
C TRP A 146 30.68 -20.61 35.20
N ARG A 147 30.59 -21.87 34.81
CA ARG A 147 30.01 -22.29 33.54
C ARG A 147 28.54 -21.83 33.42
N GLN A 148 27.77 -21.98 34.49
CA GLN A 148 26.37 -21.54 34.53
C GLN A 148 26.25 -20.02 34.45
N ALA A 149 27.14 -19.26 35.11
CA ALA A 149 27.17 -17.79 35.01
C ALA A 149 27.42 -17.33 33.59
N VAL A 150 28.35 -17.94 32.87
CA VAL A 150 28.63 -17.63 31.47
C VAL A 150 27.41 -17.91 30.56
N TYR A 151 26.77 -19.07 30.70
CA TYR A 151 25.56 -19.39 29.94
C TYR A 151 24.41 -18.41 30.22
N ARG A 152 24.17 -18.06 31.49
CA ARG A 152 23.15 -17.07 31.87
C ARG A 152 23.43 -15.69 31.27
N SER A 153 24.68 -15.22 31.30
CA SER A 153 25.11 -13.98 30.71
C SER A 153 24.87 -13.95 29.20
N GLN A 154 25.24 -15.01 28.49
CA GLN A 154 25.00 -15.13 27.04
C GLN A 154 23.50 -15.15 26.73
N TYR A 155 22.72 -15.90 27.50
CA TYR A 155 21.27 -15.94 27.34
C TYR A 155 20.61 -14.57 27.53
N LEU A 156 21.02 -13.81 28.54
CA LEU A 156 20.53 -12.42 28.79
C LEU A 156 20.90 -11.48 27.64
N LYS A 157 22.09 -11.59 27.06
CA LYS A 157 22.48 -10.83 25.88
C LYS A 157 21.58 -11.14 24.69
N ILE A 158 21.26 -12.41 24.43
CA ILE A 158 20.35 -12.81 23.37
C ILE A 158 18.95 -12.23 23.59
N ILE A 159 18.42 -12.33 24.81
CA ILE A 159 17.12 -11.77 25.17
C ILE A 159 17.08 -10.25 24.92
N SER A 160 18.09 -9.52 25.41
CA SER A 160 18.17 -8.07 25.21
C SER A 160 18.26 -7.68 23.74
N ALA A 161 18.99 -8.47 22.94
CA ALA A 161 19.07 -8.25 21.49
C ALA A 161 17.70 -8.47 20.80
N ILE A 162 16.96 -9.51 21.19
CA ILE A 162 15.61 -9.78 20.68
C ILE A 162 14.67 -8.65 21.05
N GLU A 163 14.69 -8.15 22.28
CA GLU A 163 13.84 -7.03 22.75
C GLU A 163 14.11 -5.74 21.97
N LYS A 164 15.40 -5.40 21.80
CA LYS A 164 15.80 -4.27 20.97
C LYS A 164 15.32 -4.40 19.52
N LYS A 165 15.39 -5.61 18.95
CA LYS A 165 14.89 -5.89 17.61
C LYS A 165 13.38 -5.71 17.53
N MET A 166 12.61 -6.29 18.46
CA MET A 166 11.15 -6.14 18.50
C MET A 166 10.73 -4.67 18.63
N LYS A 167 11.40 -3.88 19.49
CA LYS A 167 11.13 -2.46 19.61
C LYS A 167 11.31 -1.72 18.28
N LYS A 168 12.44 -1.96 17.59
CA LYS A 168 12.72 -1.36 16.29
C LYS A 168 11.69 -1.78 15.23
N GLU A 169 11.26 -3.03 15.23
CA GLU A 169 10.22 -3.52 14.33
C GLU A 169 8.88 -2.83 14.57
N ILE A 170 8.48 -2.63 15.83
CA ILE A 170 7.28 -1.90 16.20
C ILE A 170 7.35 -0.44 15.69
N GLU A 171 8.46 0.25 15.94
CA GLU A 171 8.68 1.65 15.51
C GLU A 171 8.64 1.76 13.98
N ALA A 172 9.31 0.87 13.27
CA ALA A 172 9.32 0.83 11.81
C ALA A 172 7.91 0.57 11.23
N LEU A 173 7.17 -0.37 11.82
CA LEU A 173 5.83 -0.71 11.37
C LEU A 173 4.85 0.44 11.59
N LEU A 174 4.95 1.15 12.72
CA LEU A 174 4.17 2.37 12.98
C LEU A 174 4.42 3.45 11.94
N LEU A 175 5.68 3.68 11.58
CA LEU A 175 6.05 4.66 10.57
C LEU A 175 5.46 4.28 9.18
N ILE A 176 5.52 3.00 8.82
CA ILE A 176 4.97 2.51 7.55
C ILE A 176 3.45 2.70 7.53
N ILE A 177 2.75 2.29 8.60
CA ILE A 177 1.30 2.44 8.70
C ILE A 177 0.89 3.91 8.60
N SER A 178 1.59 4.82 9.28
CA SER A 178 1.29 6.26 9.21
C SER A 178 1.44 6.81 7.79
N LYS A 179 2.52 6.44 7.09
CA LYS A 179 2.73 6.83 5.68
C LYS A 179 1.66 6.26 4.75
N ASP A 180 1.27 5.00 4.95
CA ASP A 180 0.25 4.37 4.12
C ASP A 180 -1.14 4.99 4.36
N LYS A 181 -1.46 5.38 5.59
CA LYS A 181 -2.69 6.14 5.92
C LYS A 181 -2.74 7.49 5.20
N LEU A 182 -1.64 8.24 5.19
CA LEU A 182 -1.57 9.52 4.45
C LEU A 182 -1.79 9.32 2.94
N LYS A 183 -1.18 8.28 2.37
CA LYS A 183 -1.41 7.93 0.95
C LYS A 183 -2.86 7.54 0.68
N LEU A 184 -3.49 6.77 1.57
CA LEU A 184 -4.89 6.41 1.47
C LEU A 184 -5.80 7.64 1.50
N GLU A 185 -5.54 8.60 2.40
CA GLU A 185 -6.31 9.86 2.43
C GLU A 185 -6.19 10.65 1.13
N ALA A 186 -4.99 10.74 0.57
CA ALA A 186 -4.77 11.41 -0.72
C ALA A 186 -5.57 10.74 -1.85
N LEU A 187 -5.59 9.40 -1.89
CA LEU A 187 -6.40 8.65 -2.86
C LEU A 187 -7.91 8.84 -2.66
N LEU A 188 -8.38 8.91 -1.43
CA LEU A 188 -9.78 9.18 -1.13
C LEU A 188 -10.20 10.58 -1.60
N ARG A 189 -9.39 11.61 -1.35
CA ARG A 189 -9.62 12.97 -1.83
C ARG A 189 -9.64 13.00 -3.36
N LYS A 190 -8.70 12.31 -4.01
CA LYS A 190 -8.67 12.19 -5.48
C LYS A 190 -9.93 11.51 -6.01
N ASN A 191 -10.41 10.45 -5.40
CA ASN A 191 -11.64 9.76 -5.81
C ASN A 191 -12.87 10.69 -5.73
N ILE A 192 -12.95 11.53 -4.69
CA ILE A 192 -14.02 12.53 -4.55
C ILE A 192 -13.93 13.55 -5.69
N SER A 193 -12.73 14.03 -6.04
CA SER A 193 -12.53 14.95 -7.16
C SER A 193 -12.97 14.34 -8.49
N ILE A 194 -12.56 13.10 -8.79
CA ILE A 194 -12.97 12.37 -10.01
C ILE A 194 -14.50 12.26 -10.10
N LYS A 195 -15.16 11.90 -9.00
CA LYS A 195 -16.63 11.80 -8.97
C LYS A 195 -17.29 13.14 -9.26
N ARG A 196 -16.76 14.21 -8.70
CA ARG A 196 -17.26 15.58 -8.89
C ARG A 196 -17.08 16.02 -10.35
N ASP A 197 -15.91 15.78 -10.93
CA ASP A 197 -15.62 16.07 -12.33
C ASP A 197 -16.54 15.28 -13.27
N LYS A 198 -16.71 13.99 -13.02
CA LYS A 198 -17.63 13.14 -13.79
C LYS A 198 -19.06 13.67 -13.75
N GLN A 199 -19.55 14.03 -12.57
CA GLN A 199 -20.89 14.59 -12.42
C GLN A 199 -21.04 15.91 -13.17
N LYS A 200 -20.04 16.77 -13.15
CA LYS A 200 -19.99 18.04 -13.88
C LYS A 200 -20.10 17.83 -15.39
N GLN A 201 -19.33 16.87 -15.93
CA GLN A 201 -19.38 16.55 -17.35
C GLN A 201 -20.70 15.88 -17.77
N MET A 202 -21.29 15.06 -16.89
CA MET A 202 -22.64 14.50 -17.15
C MET A 202 -23.73 15.56 -17.18
N LEU A 203 -23.60 16.63 -16.41
CA LEU A 203 -24.54 17.74 -16.42
C LEU A 203 -24.38 18.61 -17.70
N SER A 204 -23.17 18.76 -18.24
CA SER A 204 -22.94 19.46 -19.49
C SER A 204 -23.54 18.73 -20.69
N LEU A 205 -23.58 17.39 -20.68
CA LEU A 205 -24.27 16.61 -21.73
C LEU A 205 -25.80 16.75 -21.74
N ARG A 206 -26.40 17.22 -20.63
CA ARG A 206 -27.85 17.37 -20.52
C ARG A 206 -28.34 18.75 -20.91
N LYS A 207 -27.47 19.71 -21.13
CA LYS A 207 -27.76 21.06 -21.58
C LYS A 207 -27.68 21.17 -23.09
#